data_7e597b2a737102ef97e87d49fde3ceb2
#
_entry.id   7e597b2a737102ef97e87d49fde3ceb2
#
_cell.length_a   1.000
_cell.length_b   1.000
_cell.length_c   1.000
_cell.angle_alpha   90.00
_cell.angle_beta   90.00
_cell.angle_gamma   90.00
#
_symmetry.space_group_name_H-M   'P 1'
#
loop_
_entity.id
_entity.type
_entity.pdbx_description
1 polymer ?
#
loop_
_entity_poly.entity_id
_entity_poly.type
_entity_poly.pdbx_seq_one_letter_code
_entity_poly.pdbx_strand_id
1 'polypeptide(L)'
;MQKVHRHGDKRSCGATTEAQGYSNVFVNNQPISVDRDPNSHGGGALNAQCRNVFVGNKLVVVVPNDSDADALCPIPGHCNPKSDSGSPDVYIGQ
;
A
#
# COMPACT_ATOMS: atom_id res chain seq x y z
N MET A 1 13.59 -7.13 6.82
CA MET A 1 13.35 -6.01 5.88
C MET A 1 12.25 -6.35 4.91
N GLN A 2 11.42 -5.38 4.58
CA GLN A 2 10.25 -5.61 3.74
C GLN A 2 10.28 -4.65 2.55
N LYS A 3 9.71 -5.10 1.43
CA LYS A 3 9.64 -4.28 0.22
C LYS A 3 8.73 -3.08 0.44
N VAL A 4 9.10 -1.95 -0.14
CA VAL A 4 8.27 -0.75 -0.12
C VAL A 4 7.14 -0.91 -1.14
N HIS A 5 5.91 -0.59 -0.72
CA HIS A 5 4.73 -0.64 -1.58
C HIS A 5 4.56 0.70 -2.29
N ARG A 6 4.11 0.67 -3.55
CA ARG A 6 4.08 1.84 -4.40
C ARG A 6 2.76 1.93 -5.16
N HIS A 7 2.52 3.10 -5.77
CA HIS A 7 1.40 3.28 -6.68
C HIS A 7 1.46 2.23 -7.80
N GLY A 8 0.32 1.62 -8.09
CA GLY A 8 0.22 0.59 -9.12
C GLY A 8 0.62 -0.81 -8.66
N ASP A 9 1.18 -0.96 -7.47
CA ASP A 9 1.49 -2.28 -6.94
C ASP A 9 0.21 -3.01 -6.55
N LYS A 10 0.25 -4.34 -6.66
CA LYS A 10 -0.94 -5.17 -6.53
C LYS A 10 -1.35 -5.42 -5.09
N ARG A 11 -2.65 -5.57 -4.91
CA ARG A 11 -3.26 -6.11 -3.69
C ARG A 11 -3.61 -7.58 -3.89
N SER A 12 -3.77 -8.30 -2.79
CA SER A 12 -4.12 -9.72 -2.84
C SER A 12 -5.46 -10.00 -3.53
N CYS A 13 -6.32 -9.01 -3.62
CA CYS A 13 -7.62 -9.14 -4.28
C CYS A 13 -7.58 -8.85 -5.79
N GLY A 14 -6.39 -8.57 -6.34
CA GLY A 14 -6.27 -8.22 -7.75
C GLY A 14 -6.34 -6.74 -8.06
N ALA A 15 -6.71 -5.91 -7.10
CA ALA A 15 -6.69 -4.46 -7.28
C ALA A 15 -5.26 -3.94 -7.26
N THR A 16 -5.08 -2.68 -7.65
CA THR A 16 -3.82 -1.99 -7.50
C THR A 16 -3.99 -0.82 -6.55
N THR A 17 -2.92 -0.48 -5.83
CA THR A 17 -2.94 0.66 -4.91
C THR A 17 -2.89 1.96 -5.70
N GLU A 18 -3.70 2.91 -5.26
CA GLU A 18 -3.67 4.28 -5.79
C GLU A 18 -3.04 5.18 -4.74
N ALA A 19 -1.78 5.55 -4.95
CA ALA A 19 -1.04 6.35 -3.99
C ALA A 19 -1.49 7.80 -4.09
N GLN A 20 -2.33 8.22 -3.18
CA GLN A 20 -2.92 9.56 -3.15
C GLN A 20 -2.44 10.40 -1.96
N GLY A 21 -1.81 9.77 -0.98
CA GLY A 21 -1.46 10.45 0.26
C GLY A 21 -0.25 11.34 0.16
N TYR A 22 0.70 11.01 -0.70
CA TYR A 22 1.90 11.81 -0.89
C TYR A 22 2.55 11.48 -2.23
N SER A 23 2.64 12.47 -3.11
CA SER A 23 3.06 12.24 -4.49
C SER A 23 4.44 12.79 -4.84
N ASN A 24 5.20 13.30 -3.86
CA ASN A 24 6.51 13.91 -4.10
C ASN A 24 7.70 12.98 -3.86
N VAL A 25 7.44 11.75 -3.41
CA VAL A 25 8.49 10.76 -3.19
C VAL A 25 8.20 9.57 -4.07
N PHE A 26 9.20 9.15 -4.83
CA PHE A 26 9.06 8.09 -5.82
C PHE A 26 10.01 6.95 -5.48
N VAL A 27 9.56 5.73 -5.73
CA VAL A 27 10.36 4.52 -5.62
C VAL A 27 10.24 3.80 -6.96
N ASN A 28 11.35 3.64 -7.67
CA ASN A 28 11.36 3.04 -9.02
C ASN A 28 10.38 3.78 -9.95
N ASN A 29 10.36 5.10 -9.89
CA ASN A 29 9.53 5.97 -10.72
C ASN A 29 8.02 5.89 -10.43
N GLN A 30 7.62 5.30 -9.31
CA GLN A 30 6.22 5.25 -8.88
C GLN A 30 6.07 5.99 -7.55
N PRO A 31 5.01 6.77 -7.36
CA PRO A 31 4.79 7.41 -6.08
C PRO A 31 4.76 6.39 -4.94
N ILE A 32 5.41 6.72 -3.83
CA ILE A 32 5.44 5.83 -2.68
C ILE A 32 4.05 5.73 -2.05
N SER A 33 3.69 4.55 -1.58
CA SER A 33 2.42 4.34 -0.90
C SER A 33 2.57 4.68 0.58
N VAL A 34 1.59 5.38 1.12
CA VAL A 34 1.57 5.78 2.53
C VAL A 34 0.27 5.31 3.18
N ASP A 35 0.21 5.45 4.50
CA ASP A 35 -0.95 5.06 5.29
C ASP A 35 -2.24 5.63 4.71
N ARG A 36 -3.27 4.81 4.65
CA ARG A 36 -4.62 5.13 4.18
C ARG A 36 -4.78 5.27 2.66
N ASP A 37 -3.78 4.91 1.86
CA ASP A 37 -3.95 4.91 0.41
C ASP A 37 -4.98 3.86 -0.01
N PRO A 38 -5.92 4.21 -0.91
CA PRO A 38 -6.97 3.29 -1.36
C PRO A 38 -6.48 2.37 -2.47
N ASN A 39 -7.36 1.46 -2.91
CA ASN A 39 -7.09 0.63 -4.07
C ASN A 39 -8.04 0.95 -5.23
N SER A 40 -7.78 0.34 -6.39
CA SER A 40 -8.52 0.62 -7.62
C SER A 40 -9.96 0.11 -7.61
N HIS A 41 -10.34 -0.74 -6.66
CA HIS A 41 -11.73 -1.17 -6.51
C HIS A 41 -12.57 -0.17 -5.72
N GLY A 42 -11.94 0.85 -5.14
CA GLY A 42 -12.59 1.80 -4.25
C GLY A 42 -12.44 1.35 -2.79
N GLY A 43 -12.11 2.29 -1.91
CA GLY A 43 -11.82 1.95 -0.52
C GLY A 43 -10.55 1.14 -0.39
N GLY A 44 -10.53 0.20 0.53
CA GLY A 44 -9.33 -0.62 0.75
C GLY A 44 -8.17 0.16 1.31
N ALA A 45 -8.43 1.14 2.16
CA ALA A 45 -7.39 2.01 2.70
C ALA A 45 -6.37 1.20 3.51
N LEU A 46 -5.10 1.39 3.21
CA LEU A 46 -4.02 0.67 3.88
C LEU A 46 -3.87 1.15 5.33
N ASN A 47 -3.61 0.22 6.21
CA ASN A 47 -3.31 0.49 7.62
C ASN A 47 -1.83 0.19 7.83
N ALA A 48 -0.99 1.22 7.72
CA ALA A 48 0.44 1.05 7.73
C ALA A 48 0.92 0.37 9.02
N GLN A 49 1.71 -0.68 8.87
CA GLN A 49 2.21 -1.48 9.99
C GLN A 49 3.68 -1.21 10.29
N CYS A 50 4.42 -0.62 9.36
CA CYS A 50 5.75 -0.12 9.64
C CYS A 50 5.62 1.20 10.40
N ARG A 51 6.20 1.27 11.59
CA ARG A 51 5.93 2.38 12.52
C ARG A 51 7.07 3.37 12.65
N ASN A 52 8.12 3.22 11.89
CA ASN A 52 9.34 4.02 12.08
C ASN A 52 9.86 4.70 10.83
N VAL A 53 9.13 4.65 9.72
CA VAL A 53 9.53 5.34 8.48
C VAL A 53 8.35 6.19 8.01
N PHE A 54 8.58 7.49 7.87
CA PHE A 54 7.56 8.46 7.50
C PHE A 54 7.93 9.19 6.23
N VAL A 55 6.92 9.54 5.46
CA VAL A 55 7.02 10.45 4.32
C VAL A 55 5.89 11.47 4.45
N GLY A 56 6.24 12.75 4.53
CA GLY A 56 5.23 13.80 4.66
C GLY A 56 4.31 13.62 5.86
N ASN A 57 4.86 13.19 7.00
CA ASN A 57 4.12 12.92 8.24
C ASN A 57 3.19 11.71 8.16
N LYS A 58 3.31 10.89 7.13
CA LYS A 58 2.52 9.66 6.98
C LYS A 58 3.43 8.46 6.98
N LEU A 59 2.96 7.37 7.58
CA LEU A 59 3.72 6.12 7.62
C LEU A 59 3.81 5.51 6.23
N VAL A 60 4.98 5.00 5.89
CA VAL A 60 5.23 4.30 4.63
C VAL A 60 4.65 2.89 4.72
N VAL A 61 4.09 2.40 3.61
CA VAL A 61 3.50 1.06 3.53
C VAL A 61 4.50 0.07 2.94
N VAL A 62 4.55 -1.10 3.54
CA VAL A 62 5.43 -2.19 3.11
C VAL A 62 4.60 -3.38 2.62
N VAL A 63 5.27 -4.46 2.21
CA VAL A 63 4.62 -5.69 1.75
C VAL A 63 5.08 -6.83 2.64
N PRO A 64 4.15 -7.62 3.23
CA PRO A 64 2.70 -7.46 3.21
C PRO A 64 2.21 -6.42 4.23
N ASN A 65 1.04 -5.87 3.99
CA ASN A 65 0.45 -4.88 4.89
C ASN A 65 -1.07 -4.99 4.84
N ASP A 66 -1.72 -4.84 5.99
CA ASP A 66 -3.18 -4.94 6.09
C ASP A 66 -3.86 -3.70 5.53
N SER A 67 -5.13 -3.86 5.18
CA SER A 67 -5.96 -2.75 4.72
C SER A 67 -7.40 -2.93 5.20
N ASP A 68 -8.19 -1.88 5.06
CA ASP A 68 -9.64 -1.97 5.23
C ASP A 68 -10.27 -2.70 4.04
N ALA A 69 -11.54 -3.09 4.20
CA ALA A 69 -12.31 -3.68 3.11
C ALA A 69 -12.41 -2.70 1.95
N ASP A 70 -12.36 -3.22 0.72
CA ASP A 70 -12.62 -2.38 -0.44
C ASP A 70 -14.12 -2.45 -0.81
N ALA A 71 -14.50 -1.75 -1.89
CA ALA A 71 -15.90 -1.62 -2.28
C ALA A 71 -16.54 -2.95 -2.70
N LEU A 72 -15.76 -3.98 -2.95
CA LEU A 72 -16.26 -5.28 -3.37
C LEU A 72 -16.46 -6.26 -2.20
N CYS A 73 -16.14 -5.89 -0.97
CA CYS A 73 -16.49 -6.71 0.19
C CYS A 73 -18.02 -6.80 0.28
N PRO A 74 -18.65 -7.95 0.53
CA PRO A 74 -18.08 -9.17 1.13
C PRO A 74 -17.58 -10.23 0.16
N ILE A 75 -17.32 -9.90 -1.08
CA ILE A 75 -16.74 -10.88 -2.00
C ILE A 75 -15.40 -11.34 -1.42
N PRO A 76 -15.15 -12.68 -1.38
CA PRO A 76 -13.91 -13.19 -0.80
C PRO A 76 -12.66 -12.53 -1.36
N GLY A 77 -11.73 -12.18 -0.46
CA GLY A 77 -10.50 -11.51 -0.84
C GLY A 77 -10.59 -9.99 -0.80
N HIS A 78 -11.78 -9.41 -0.67
CA HIS A 78 -11.97 -7.96 -0.74
C HIS A 78 -12.23 -7.30 0.62
N CYS A 79 -12.31 -8.09 1.69
CA CYS A 79 -12.56 -7.52 3.02
C CYS A 79 -11.28 -7.18 3.78
N ASN A 80 -10.13 -7.63 3.28
CA ASN A 80 -8.81 -7.25 3.79
C ASN A 80 -7.79 -7.45 2.67
N PRO A 81 -7.82 -6.62 1.61
CA PRO A 81 -6.94 -6.83 0.45
C PRO A 81 -5.53 -6.32 0.75
N LYS A 82 -4.68 -7.21 1.22
CA LYS A 82 -3.31 -6.89 1.62
C LYS A 82 -2.46 -6.43 0.46
N SER A 83 -1.46 -5.60 0.75
CA SER A 83 -0.44 -5.28 -0.24
C SER A 83 0.30 -6.57 -0.62
N ASP A 84 0.49 -6.79 -1.90
CA ASP A 84 1.00 -8.05 -2.43
C ASP A 84 2.28 -7.90 -3.23
N SER A 85 2.50 -6.79 -3.89
CA SER A 85 3.75 -6.53 -4.60
C SER A 85 4.35 -5.20 -4.16
N GLY A 86 5.65 -5.04 -4.42
CA GLY A 86 6.38 -3.85 -4.02
C GLY A 86 7.67 -3.71 -4.81
N SER A 87 8.50 -2.77 -4.38
CA SER A 87 9.77 -2.49 -5.03
C SER A 87 10.65 -3.74 -5.05
N PRO A 88 11.29 -4.06 -6.18
CA PRO A 88 12.22 -5.18 -6.23
C PRO A 88 13.55 -4.90 -5.55
N ASP A 89 13.88 -3.64 -5.27
CA ASP A 89 15.21 -3.29 -4.76
C ASP A 89 15.22 -2.22 -3.67
N VAL A 90 14.07 -1.74 -3.22
CA VAL A 90 13.99 -0.79 -2.11
C VAL A 90 13.25 -1.45 -0.95
N TYR A 91 13.92 -1.55 0.18
CA TYR A 91 13.42 -2.22 1.37
C TYR A 91 13.54 -1.30 2.57
N ILE A 92 12.62 -1.44 3.50
CA ILE A 92 12.75 -0.79 4.80
C ILE A 92 12.66 -1.83 5.91
N GLY A 93 13.43 -1.60 6.94
CA GLY A 93 13.44 -2.47 8.09
C GLY A 93 12.38 -2.10 9.11
N GLN A 94 12.09 -2.98 10.02
CA GLN A 94 11.31 -2.65 11.20
C GLN A 94 11.75 -3.41 12.42
#